data_e0c5b1ca4a18679ea30e64071f4ed381
#
_entry.id   e0c5b1ca4a18679ea30e64071f4ed381
#
_cell.length_a   1.000
_cell.length_b   1.000
_cell.length_c   1.000
_cell.angle_alpha   90.00
_cell.angle_beta   90.00
_cell.angle_gamma   90.00
#
_symmetry.space_group_name_H-M   'P 1'
#
loop_
_entity.id
_entity.type
_entity.pdbx_description
1 polymer ?
#
loop_
_entity_poly.entity_id
_entity_poly.type
_entity_poly.pdbx_seq_one_letter_code
_entity_poly.pdbx_strand_id
1 'polypeptide(L)'
;MILDRFLYNRITMSIIPLPERGQPLDVTYIYQLASAVNQLATTTPATDKRVHINIGGSVDNKNINDLRIVASEVTIAKQTTTAGEEFTFPIPYPFEFRHRPIITATPVNVRNTPAGKNVTVVLNDITTSSAQGTVRFGTSGDLSVAVHILIMGIPNQ
;
A
#
# COMPACT_ATOMS: atom_id res chain seq x y z
N MET A 1 -38.50 26.23 5.07
CA MET A 1 -38.50 24.85 5.53
C MET A 1 -38.51 23.97 4.29
N ILE A 2 -37.30 23.64 3.80
CA ILE A 2 -37.08 22.90 2.55
C ILE A 2 -36.65 21.50 2.97
N LEU A 3 -37.53 20.51 2.71
CA LEU A 3 -37.22 19.09 2.92
C LEU A 3 -36.31 18.62 1.81
N ASP A 4 -35.12 18.28 2.21
CA ASP A 4 -34.11 17.56 1.38
C ASP A 4 -34.65 16.16 1.06
N ARG A 5 -35.00 15.93 -0.21
CA ARG A 5 -35.31 14.61 -0.74
C ARG A 5 -33.99 13.92 -1.08
N PHE A 6 -33.43 13.16 -0.15
CA PHE A 6 -32.46 12.14 -0.48
C PHE A 6 -33.14 11.05 -1.32
N LEU A 7 -32.96 11.13 -2.62
CA LEU A 7 -33.29 10.06 -3.56
C LEU A 7 -32.31 8.89 -3.33
N TYR A 8 -32.71 7.98 -2.46
CA TYR A 8 -32.12 6.65 -2.44
C TYR A 8 -32.45 5.97 -3.78
N ASN A 9 -31.48 5.94 -4.68
CA ASN A 9 -31.54 5.17 -5.91
C ASN A 9 -31.48 3.69 -5.50
N ARG A 10 -32.63 3.08 -5.18
CA ARG A 10 -32.73 1.64 -5.03
C ARG A 10 -32.43 1.04 -6.39
N ILE A 11 -31.25 0.47 -6.53
CA ILE A 11 -30.93 -0.42 -7.64
C ILE A 11 -31.81 -1.66 -7.42
N THR A 12 -32.95 -1.69 -8.08
CA THR A 12 -33.76 -2.90 -8.18
C THR A 12 -33.01 -3.86 -9.09
N MET A 13 -32.33 -4.85 -8.51
CA MET A 13 -31.84 -5.99 -9.28
C MET A 13 -33.06 -6.63 -9.95
N SER A 14 -33.18 -6.49 -11.25
CA SER A 14 -34.15 -7.25 -12.02
C SER A 14 -33.70 -8.71 -12.03
N ILE A 15 -34.42 -9.56 -11.36
CA ILE A 15 -34.19 -11.01 -11.41
C ILE A 15 -34.56 -11.46 -12.82
N ILE A 16 -33.61 -11.98 -13.56
CA ILE A 16 -33.88 -12.62 -14.86
C ILE A 16 -34.51 -13.98 -14.55
N PRO A 17 -35.75 -14.24 -14.98
CA PRO A 17 -36.39 -15.53 -14.73
C PRO A 17 -35.59 -16.65 -15.42
N LEU A 18 -35.39 -17.75 -14.71
CA LEU A 18 -34.78 -18.93 -15.31
C LEU A 18 -35.73 -19.53 -16.37
N PRO A 19 -35.22 -19.91 -17.56
CA PRO A 19 -36.02 -20.54 -18.57
C PRO A 19 -36.51 -21.91 -18.05
N GLU A 20 -37.75 -22.24 -18.33
CA GLU A 20 -38.27 -23.58 -18.02
C GLU A 20 -37.58 -24.64 -18.90
N ARG A 21 -37.48 -25.86 -18.36
CA ARG A 21 -36.83 -26.95 -19.07
C ARG A 21 -37.59 -27.26 -20.37
N GLY A 22 -36.94 -27.08 -21.52
CA GLY A 22 -37.48 -27.27 -22.84
C GLY A 22 -38.00 -26.01 -23.54
N GLN A 23 -37.96 -24.85 -22.88
CA GLN A 23 -38.19 -23.59 -23.56
C GLN A 23 -37.02 -23.22 -24.49
N PRO A 24 -37.30 -22.83 -25.74
CA PRO A 24 -36.26 -22.33 -26.62
C PRO A 24 -35.72 -21.01 -26.05
N LEU A 25 -34.43 -20.91 -25.99
CA LEU A 25 -33.75 -19.65 -25.67
C LEU A 25 -33.95 -18.66 -26.81
N ASP A 26 -34.85 -17.71 -26.64
CA ASP A 26 -35.04 -16.66 -27.65
C ASP A 26 -33.94 -15.57 -27.54
N VAL A 27 -33.84 -14.77 -28.58
CA VAL A 27 -32.85 -13.70 -28.69
C VAL A 27 -33.05 -12.66 -27.58
N THR A 28 -34.27 -12.43 -27.14
CA THR A 28 -34.63 -11.50 -26.10
C THR A 28 -34.06 -11.94 -24.74
N TYR A 29 -34.16 -13.22 -24.42
CA TYR A 29 -33.58 -13.78 -23.20
C TYR A 29 -32.05 -13.69 -23.20
N ILE A 30 -31.42 -14.03 -24.33
CA ILE A 30 -29.95 -13.91 -24.47
C ILE A 30 -29.49 -12.46 -24.32
N TYR A 31 -30.25 -11.53 -24.90
CA TYR A 31 -29.94 -10.10 -24.77
C TYR A 31 -30.07 -9.60 -23.32
N GLN A 32 -31.12 -10.02 -22.62
CA GLN A 32 -31.31 -9.68 -21.20
C GLN A 32 -30.23 -10.27 -20.34
N LEU A 33 -29.79 -11.50 -20.58
CA LEU A 33 -28.70 -12.15 -19.87
C LEU A 33 -27.39 -11.41 -20.11
N ALA A 34 -27.05 -11.11 -21.36
CA ALA A 34 -25.85 -10.35 -21.71
C ALA A 34 -25.86 -8.94 -21.10
N SER A 35 -27.02 -8.28 -21.12
CA SER A 35 -27.19 -6.98 -20.50
C SER A 35 -27.00 -7.02 -18.98
N ALA A 36 -27.55 -8.04 -18.32
CA ALA A 36 -27.40 -8.21 -16.87
C ALA A 36 -25.95 -8.55 -16.49
N VAL A 37 -25.27 -9.38 -17.28
CA VAL A 37 -23.84 -9.68 -17.07
C VAL A 37 -22.99 -8.42 -17.25
N ASN A 38 -23.29 -7.62 -18.28
CA ASN A 38 -22.58 -6.35 -18.49
C ASN A 38 -22.87 -5.34 -17.36
N GLN A 39 -24.12 -5.26 -16.89
CA GLN A 39 -24.46 -4.46 -15.73
C GLN A 39 -23.75 -4.96 -14.47
N LEU A 40 -23.67 -6.28 -14.26
CA LEU A 40 -22.92 -6.84 -13.13
C LEU A 40 -21.44 -6.53 -13.24
N ALA A 41 -20.86 -6.54 -14.43
CA ALA A 41 -19.47 -6.16 -14.67
C ALA A 41 -19.21 -4.67 -14.45
N THR A 42 -20.23 -3.81 -14.71
CA THR A 42 -20.12 -2.35 -14.55
C THR A 42 -20.63 -1.87 -13.19
N THR A 43 -21.58 -2.56 -12.57
CA THR A 43 -22.20 -2.24 -11.28
C THR A 43 -21.79 -3.16 -10.13
N THR A 44 -20.99 -4.22 -10.40
CA THR A 44 -20.14 -4.67 -9.30
C THR A 44 -19.52 -3.39 -8.80
N PRO A 45 -19.83 -2.93 -7.59
CA PRO A 45 -19.10 -1.81 -7.07
C PRO A 45 -17.68 -2.32 -7.17
N ALA A 46 -16.94 -1.82 -8.13
CA ALA A 46 -15.54 -1.72 -7.95
C ALA A 46 -15.51 -1.09 -6.58
N THR A 47 -15.47 -1.92 -5.54
CA THR A 47 -15.17 -1.50 -4.18
C THR A 47 -14.10 -0.52 -4.45
N ASP A 48 -14.31 0.77 -4.14
CA ASP A 48 -13.43 1.81 -4.63
C ASP A 48 -12.03 1.46 -4.14
N LYS A 49 -11.35 0.64 -4.94
CA LYS A 49 -10.02 0.09 -4.66
C LYS A 49 -8.97 1.17 -4.92
N ARG A 50 -9.40 2.42 -4.85
CA ARG A 50 -8.50 3.54 -5.02
C ARG A 50 -7.77 3.80 -3.72
N VAL A 51 -6.47 3.92 -3.85
CA VAL A 51 -5.61 4.40 -2.76
C VAL A 51 -5.47 5.90 -2.92
N HIS A 52 -5.84 6.62 -1.88
CA HIS A 52 -5.63 8.04 -1.79
C HIS A 52 -4.22 8.29 -1.26
N ILE A 53 -3.34 8.78 -2.10
CA ILE A 53 -1.95 9.11 -1.72
C ILE A 53 -1.81 10.62 -1.83
N ASN A 54 -1.51 11.25 -0.70
CA ASN A 54 -1.19 12.67 -0.62
C ASN A 54 0.27 12.82 -0.20
N ILE A 55 1.11 13.22 -1.12
CA ILE A 55 2.54 13.45 -0.87
C ILE A 55 2.90 14.85 -1.36
N GLY A 56 3.37 15.69 -0.45
CA GLY A 56 3.83 17.04 -0.78
C GLY A 56 2.78 17.92 -1.45
N GLY A 57 1.50 17.75 -1.09
CA GLY A 57 0.37 18.49 -1.67
C GLY A 57 -0.16 17.93 -2.98
N SER A 58 0.45 16.87 -3.53
CA SER A 58 -0.09 16.14 -4.68
C SER A 58 -0.98 15.00 -4.22
N VAL A 59 -2.18 14.95 -4.76
CA VAL A 59 -3.16 13.89 -4.48
C VAL A 59 -3.28 13.01 -5.71
N ASP A 60 -3.03 11.72 -5.55
CA ASP A 60 -3.20 10.73 -6.61
C ASP A 60 -4.18 9.65 -6.14
N ASN A 61 -5.34 9.58 -6.80
CA ASN A 61 -6.36 8.56 -6.55
C ASN A 61 -6.19 7.44 -7.58
N LYS A 62 -5.52 6.37 -7.17
CA LYS A 62 -5.25 5.22 -8.03
C LYS A 62 -5.97 3.97 -7.53
N ASN A 63 -6.12 3.02 -8.43
CA ASN A 63 -6.61 1.70 -8.06
C ASN A 63 -5.61 1.04 -7.09
N ILE A 64 -6.10 0.36 -6.06
CA ILE A 64 -5.23 -0.37 -5.12
C ILE A 64 -4.34 -1.40 -5.82
N ASN A 65 -4.77 -1.90 -6.98
CA ASN A 65 -3.97 -2.84 -7.77
C ASN A 65 -2.68 -2.20 -8.34
N ASP A 66 -2.63 -0.88 -8.44
CA ASP A 66 -1.45 -0.14 -8.86
C ASP A 66 -0.48 0.11 -7.69
N LEU A 67 -0.94 -0.09 -6.47
CA LEU A 67 -0.12 0.04 -5.27
C LEU A 67 0.89 -1.11 -5.20
N ARG A 68 2.14 -0.77 -4.93
CA ARG A 68 3.19 -1.74 -4.61
C ARG A 68 3.66 -1.53 -3.17
N ILE A 69 3.82 -2.65 -2.50
CA ILE A 69 4.38 -2.71 -1.16
C ILE A 69 5.67 -3.52 -1.25
N VAL A 70 6.76 -2.92 -0.83
CA VAL A 70 8.08 -3.56 -0.78
C VAL A 70 8.51 -3.63 0.68
N ALA A 71 8.88 -4.82 1.13
CA ALA A 71 9.47 -5.02 2.44
C ALA A 71 10.94 -5.40 2.27
N SER A 72 11.81 -4.81 3.06
CA SER A 72 13.23 -5.16 3.11
C SER A 72 13.76 -5.07 4.54
N GLU A 73 14.93 -5.66 4.75
CA GLU A 73 15.64 -5.63 6.01
C GLU A 73 17.10 -5.25 5.80
N VAL A 74 17.61 -4.41 6.66
CA VAL A 74 19.04 -4.09 6.75
C VAL A 74 19.53 -4.51 8.12
N THR A 75 20.48 -5.45 8.17
CA THR A 75 21.11 -5.89 9.42
C THR A 75 22.36 -5.10 9.72
N ILE A 76 22.48 -4.56 10.93
CA ILE A 76 23.63 -3.85 11.44
C ILE A 76 24.14 -4.60 12.67
N ALA A 77 25.31 -5.22 12.54
CA ALA A 77 25.97 -5.91 13.63
C ALA A 77 27.32 -5.23 13.92
N LYS A 78 27.54 -4.80 15.17
CA LYS A 78 28.79 -4.20 15.63
C LYS A 78 29.16 -4.76 16.98
N GLN A 79 30.45 -5.09 17.19
CA GLN A 79 30.97 -5.55 18.45
C GLN A 79 31.14 -4.41 19.48
N THR A 80 31.38 -3.23 18.97
CA THR A 80 31.52 -2.00 19.79
C THR A 80 30.89 -0.82 19.07
N THR A 81 30.00 -0.13 19.76
CA THR A 81 29.46 1.17 19.34
C THR A 81 29.75 2.20 20.38
N THR A 82 29.86 3.45 19.97
CA THR A 82 29.94 4.61 20.88
C THR A 82 28.59 5.34 20.91
N ALA A 83 28.18 5.80 22.06
CA ALA A 83 26.98 6.61 22.19
C ALA A 83 27.08 7.87 21.28
N GLY A 84 26.05 8.09 20.48
CA GLY A 84 26.03 9.16 19.47
C GLY A 84 26.58 8.76 18.10
N GLU A 85 27.17 7.58 17.96
CA GLU A 85 27.64 7.08 16.66
C GLU A 85 26.46 6.87 15.69
N GLU A 86 26.69 7.20 14.42
CA GLU A 86 25.72 7.07 13.35
C GLU A 86 26.22 6.14 12.26
N PHE A 87 25.29 5.41 11.67
CA PHE A 87 25.55 4.55 10.54
C PHE A 87 24.50 4.78 9.46
N THR A 88 24.93 5.23 8.28
CA THR A 88 24.04 5.46 7.13
C THR A 88 24.02 4.25 6.22
N PHE A 89 22.86 3.87 5.75
CA PHE A 89 22.64 2.76 4.85
C PHE A 89 21.74 3.16 3.68
N PRO A 90 22.00 2.64 2.47
CA PRO A 90 21.14 2.87 1.31
C PRO A 90 19.88 2.01 1.39
N ILE A 91 18.80 2.53 0.83
CA ILE A 91 17.52 1.83 0.63
C ILE A 91 17.22 1.88 -0.87
N PRO A 92 17.74 0.91 -1.66
CA PRO A 92 17.44 0.83 -3.08
C PRO A 92 16.01 0.34 -3.28
N TYR A 93 15.32 0.89 -4.27
CA TYR A 93 14.01 0.40 -4.67
C TYR A 93 14.15 -0.60 -5.83
N PRO A 94 13.29 -1.62 -5.92
CA PRO A 94 13.33 -2.58 -7.02
C PRO A 94 12.80 -2.00 -8.34
N PHE A 95 12.15 -0.83 -8.30
CA PHE A 95 11.62 -0.08 -9.44
C PHE A 95 11.47 1.39 -9.04
N GLU A 96 11.33 2.27 -10.03
CA GLU A 96 11.05 3.67 -9.78
C GLU A 96 9.57 3.88 -9.43
N PHE A 97 9.30 4.75 -8.47
CA PHE A 97 7.95 5.19 -8.12
C PHE A 97 7.57 6.46 -8.88
N ARG A 98 6.29 6.60 -9.19
CA ARG A 98 5.75 7.80 -9.85
C ARG A 98 5.88 9.06 -9.01
N HIS A 99 5.73 8.92 -7.70
CA HIS A 99 5.90 9.94 -6.68
C HIS A 99 6.78 9.39 -5.56
N ARG A 100 7.30 10.25 -4.70
CA ARG A 100 8.03 9.79 -3.51
C ARG A 100 7.17 8.80 -2.74
N PRO A 101 7.65 7.58 -2.49
CA PRO A 101 6.89 6.58 -1.74
C PRO A 101 6.79 6.96 -0.25
N ILE A 102 5.81 6.35 0.42
CA ILE A 102 5.75 6.36 1.88
C ILE A 102 6.67 5.25 2.38
N ILE A 103 7.57 5.59 3.28
CA ILE A 103 8.52 4.64 3.86
C ILE A 103 8.38 4.68 5.38
N THR A 104 8.33 3.51 5.97
CA THR A 104 8.49 3.33 7.41
C THR A 104 9.71 2.47 7.69
N ALA A 105 10.46 2.80 8.73
CA ALA A 105 11.62 2.04 9.17
C ALA A 105 11.52 1.82 10.68
N THR A 106 11.66 0.56 11.10
CA THR A 106 11.54 0.16 12.49
C THR A 106 12.79 -0.60 12.92
N PRO A 107 13.54 -0.14 13.93
CA PRO A 107 14.65 -0.89 14.46
C PRO A 107 14.18 -2.09 15.29
N VAL A 108 14.83 -3.22 15.11
CA VAL A 108 14.58 -4.47 15.84
C VAL A 108 15.88 -4.90 16.53
N ASN A 109 15.85 -5.04 17.83
CA ASN A 109 16.99 -5.52 18.62
C ASN A 109 17.07 -7.05 18.56
N VAL A 110 17.82 -7.57 17.60
CA VAL A 110 17.85 -9.00 17.26
C VAL A 110 18.42 -9.86 18.41
N ARG A 111 19.44 -9.37 19.12
CA ARG A 111 20.10 -10.11 20.20
C ARG A 111 19.67 -9.71 21.60
N ASN A 112 18.69 -8.82 21.71
CA ASN A 112 18.23 -8.28 22.99
C ASN A 112 19.37 -7.69 23.86
N THR A 113 20.32 -7.01 23.20
CA THR A 113 21.42 -6.34 23.89
C THR A 113 20.96 -5.01 24.50
N PRO A 114 21.60 -4.52 25.60
CA PRO A 114 21.27 -3.22 26.16
C PRO A 114 21.46 -2.07 25.15
N ALA A 115 22.54 -2.09 24.36
CA ALA A 115 22.83 -1.09 23.36
C ALA A 115 21.79 -1.11 22.22
N GLY A 116 21.28 -2.27 21.84
CA GLY A 116 20.25 -2.44 20.82
C GLY A 116 18.86 -1.92 21.24
N LYS A 117 18.63 -1.63 22.51
CA LYS A 117 17.37 -1.05 23.01
C LYS A 117 17.28 0.46 22.82
N ASN A 118 18.41 1.14 22.63
CA ASN A 118 18.47 2.58 22.51
C ASN A 118 19.00 2.97 21.12
N VAL A 119 18.20 2.70 20.10
CA VAL A 119 18.52 2.93 18.70
C VAL A 119 17.42 3.77 18.06
N THR A 120 17.80 4.80 17.34
CA THR A 120 16.91 5.64 16.56
C THR A 120 17.21 5.50 15.09
N VAL A 121 16.17 5.42 14.26
CA VAL A 121 16.28 5.40 12.79
C VAL A 121 15.66 6.65 12.24
N VAL A 122 16.36 7.30 11.32
CA VAL A 122 15.88 8.46 10.56
C VAL A 122 15.99 8.14 9.08
N LEU A 123 14.96 8.46 8.33
CA LEU A 123 14.95 8.34 6.88
C LEU A 123 15.35 9.66 6.24
N ASN A 124 16.29 9.61 5.30
CA ASN A 124 16.84 10.78 4.61
C ASN A 124 16.70 10.61 3.09
N ASP A 125 16.74 11.71 2.36
CA ASP A 125 16.87 11.77 0.89
C ASP A 125 15.89 10.83 0.14
N ILE A 126 14.62 10.84 0.56
CA ILE A 126 13.59 10.04 -0.09
C ILE A 126 13.31 10.63 -1.48
N THR A 127 13.65 9.87 -2.51
CA THR A 127 13.39 10.18 -3.92
C THR A 127 12.38 9.22 -4.53
N THR A 128 12.16 9.25 -5.83
CA THR A 128 11.33 8.27 -6.54
C THR A 128 12.05 6.95 -6.82
N SER A 129 13.39 6.92 -6.73
CA SER A 129 14.21 5.75 -7.08
C SER A 129 14.99 5.14 -5.91
N SER A 130 15.19 5.89 -4.83
CA SER A 130 15.97 5.44 -3.66
C SER A 130 15.67 6.29 -2.44
N ALA A 131 16.08 5.80 -1.28
CA ALA A 131 16.18 6.56 -0.04
C ALA A 131 17.46 6.20 0.71
N GLN A 132 17.73 6.92 1.78
CA GLN A 132 18.77 6.61 2.75
C GLN A 132 18.16 6.52 4.14
N GLY A 133 18.71 5.65 4.96
CA GLY A 133 18.44 5.57 6.37
C GLY A 133 19.69 5.84 7.20
N THR A 134 19.53 6.47 8.34
CA THR A 134 20.61 6.65 9.32
C THR A 134 20.16 6.05 10.65
N VAL A 135 20.96 5.13 11.17
CA VAL A 135 20.80 4.59 12.52
C VAL A 135 21.72 5.36 13.46
N ARG A 136 21.19 5.84 14.56
CA ARG A 136 21.94 6.46 15.64
C ARG A 136 21.87 5.59 16.88
N PHE A 137 23.02 5.32 17.47
CA PHE A 137 23.17 4.53 18.69
C PHE A 137 23.19 5.45 19.90
N GLY A 138 22.23 5.29 20.78
CA GLY A 138 22.15 6.11 22.01
C GLY A 138 23.00 5.57 23.18
N THR A 139 23.53 4.36 23.07
CA THR A 139 24.30 3.70 24.14
C THR A 139 25.48 2.94 23.54
N SER A 140 26.62 2.98 24.23
CA SER A 140 27.82 2.22 23.85
C SER A 140 27.64 0.72 24.16
N GLY A 141 28.25 -0.14 23.34
CA GLY A 141 28.30 -1.58 23.59
C GLY A 141 28.11 -2.43 22.33
N ASP A 142 28.06 -3.74 22.54
CA ASP A 142 27.76 -4.73 21.49
C ASP A 142 26.28 -4.66 21.11
N LEU A 143 26.01 -4.68 19.82
CA LEU A 143 24.65 -4.71 19.29
C LEU A 143 24.52 -5.55 18.01
N SER A 144 23.31 -6.06 17.82
CA SER A 144 22.84 -6.57 16.56
C SER A 144 21.42 -6.05 16.36
N VAL A 145 21.27 -5.12 15.43
CA VAL A 145 20.00 -4.46 15.12
C VAL A 145 19.66 -4.75 13.67
N ALA A 146 18.44 -5.16 13.42
CA ALA A 146 17.85 -5.16 12.09
C ALA A 146 16.98 -3.92 11.95
N VAL A 147 16.97 -3.31 10.77
CA VAL A 147 16.00 -2.27 10.42
C VAL A 147 15.02 -2.86 9.43
N HIS A 148 13.80 -3.05 9.85
CA HIS A 148 12.70 -3.46 8.97
C HIS A 148 12.17 -2.23 8.24
N ILE A 149 12.10 -2.32 6.92
CA ILE A 149 11.71 -1.21 6.05
C ILE A 149 10.49 -1.64 5.25
N LEU A 150 9.46 -0.82 5.29
CA LEU A 150 8.27 -0.99 4.47
C LEU A 150 8.13 0.24 3.57
N ILE A 151 8.08 0.00 2.26
CA ILE A 151 7.96 1.03 1.23
C ILE A 151 6.63 0.84 0.52
N MET A 152 5.86 1.88 0.38
CA MET A 152 4.55 1.84 -0.24
C MET A 152 4.39 3.00 -1.23
N GLY A 153 4.01 2.68 -2.47
CA GLY A 153 3.82 3.68 -3.50
C GLY A 153 3.31 3.10 -4.81
N ILE A 154 3.13 3.98 -5.79
CA ILE A 154 2.69 3.63 -7.14
C ILE A 154 3.92 3.64 -8.05
N PRO A 155 4.23 2.53 -8.76
CA PRO A 155 5.35 2.48 -9.66
C PRO A 155 5.18 3.45 -10.83
N ASN A 156 6.29 3.92 -11.35
CA ASN A 156 6.34 4.67 -12.59
C ASN A 156 6.23 3.65 -13.74
N GLN A 157 5.10 3.67 -14.47
CA GLN A 157 4.85 2.81 -15.63
C GLN A 157 5.23 3.53 -16.91
#